data_f60b62e5650c03972e5fe337002c9778
#
_entry.id   f60b62e5650c03972e5fe337002c9778
#
_cell.length_a   1.000
_cell.length_b   1.000
_cell.length_c   1.000
_cell.angle_alpha   90.00
_cell.angle_beta   90.00
_cell.angle_gamma   90.00
#
_symmetry.space_group_name_H-M   'P 1'
#
loop_
_entity.id
_entity.type
_entity.pdbx_description
1 polymer ?
#
loop_
_entity_poly.entity_id
_entity_poly.type
_entity_poly.pdbx_seq_one_letter_code
_entity_poly.pdbx_strand_id
1 'polypeptide(L)'
;MSFALCLVLILCGCQSRGADSQTEMQETADAPGMTEDAVVSDGVEPETQNGKETEMENRTINIIIGDVNLTATLENNESADAFMEMMPVTVQMSGYGGFEQVGSLGKSLPSNDSQTKTSAGDIVLYNSNSVVMFYGSNSWSYTRLGHINDKSAKELKQILGTGNIEVTFSAE
;
A
#
# COMPACT_ATOMS: atom_id res chain seq x y z
N MET A 1 8.43 -21.19 -47.79
CA MET A 1 7.77 -20.02 -48.43
C MET A 1 8.05 -18.83 -47.52
N SER A 2 8.85 -17.94 -48.09
CA SER A 2 9.43 -16.74 -47.46
C SER A 2 8.42 -15.60 -47.56
N PHE A 3 8.17 -14.85 -46.50
CA PHE A 3 7.58 -13.50 -46.58
C PHE A 3 8.27 -12.58 -45.59
N ALA A 4 8.83 -11.74 -46.12
CA ALA A 4 9.49 -10.46 -46.06
C ALA A 4 8.93 -9.50 -44.99
N LEU A 5 9.84 -9.04 -44.24
CA LEU A 5 10.21 -7.75 -43.68
C LEU A 5 9.41 -6.54 -44.23
N CYS A 6 8.76 -5.79 -43.36
CA CYS A 6 8.47 -4.39 -43.62
C CYS A 6 8.76 -3.56 -42.38
N LEU A 7 9.91 -2.90 -42.41
CA LEU A 7 10.41 -1.89 -41.51
C LEU A 7 9.82 -0.54 -41.94
N VAL A 8 9.07 0.15 -41.11
CA VAL A 8 8.73 1.57 -41.33
C VAL A 8 9.22 2.39 -40.14
N LEU A 9 10.34 3.07 -40.38
CA LEU A 9 10.85 4.18 -39.57
C LEU A 9 10.07 5.44 -39.96
N ILE A 10 9.43 6.08 -39.02
CA ILE A 10 9.01 7.48 -39.14
C ILE A 10 9.68 8.26 -38.04
N LEU A 11 10.75 8.95 -38.42
CA LEU A 11 11.34 10.08 -37.70
C LEU A 11 10.48 11.33 -38.01
N CYS A 12 9.97 11.98 -37.01
CA CYS A 12 9.58 13.37 -37.11
C CYS A 12 9.99 14.11 -35.83
N GLY A 13 11.08 14.84 -35.94
CA GLY A 13 11.50 15.81 -34.98
C GLY A 13 10.77 17.14 -35.22
N CYS A 14 10.49 17.86 -34.16
CA CYS A 14 10.32 19.31 -34.18
C CYS A 14 10.80 19.90 -32.87
N GLN A 15 11.77 20.77 -33.02
CA GLN A 15 12.38 21.69 -32.07
C GLN A 15 11.59 23.02 -32.05
N SER A 16 11.47 23.65 -30.90
CA SER A 16 11.49 25.12 -30.70
C SER A 16 11.39 25.42 -29.22
N ARG A 17 12.43 25.99 -28.59
CA ARG A 17 12.69 27.41 -28.25
C ARG A 17 11.54 28.02 -27.44
N GLY A 18 11.66 28.45 -26.19
CA GLY A 18 12.67 29.25 -25.52
C GLY A 18 11.99 30.52 -25.02
N ALA A 19 12.11 30.85 -23.76
CA ALA A 19 12.25 32.25 -23.30
C ALA A 19 12.29 32.28 -21.77
N ASP A 20 13.37 32.89 -21.30
CA ASP A 20 13.64 33.44 -19.98
C ASP A 20 12.56 34.41 -19.50
N SER A 21 12.34 34.45 -18.20
CA SER A 21 12.19 35.72 -17.48
C SER A 21 12.52 35.50 -15.99
N GLN A 22 13.68 35.95 -15.62
CA GLN A 22 14.05 36.32 -14.26
C GLN A 22 13.29 37.61 -13.86
N THR A 23 12.86 37.71 -12.62
CA THR A 23 12.77 38.99 -11.91
C THR A 23 13.05 38.74 -10.43
N GLU A 24 14.03 39.50 -10.01
CA GLU A 24 14.64 39.57 -8.69
C GLU A 24 13.76 40.27 -7.62
N MET A 25 14.07 39.87 -6.38
CA MET A 25 14.21 40.64 -5.12
C MET A 25 13.13 41.67 -4.73
N GLN A 26 12.67 41.53 -3.49
CA GLN A 26 12.94 42.51 -2.47
C GLN A 26 12.66 42.04 -1.05
N GLU A 27 13.70 42.15 -0.26
CA GLU A 27 13.82 42.01 1.20
C GLU A 27 13.25 43.27 1.88
N THR A 28 12.49 43.11 2.96
CA THR A 28 12.49 44.09 4.07
C THR A 28 12.23 43.39 5.41
N ALA A 29 13.23 43.49 6.26
CA ALA A 29 13.17 43.22 7.69
C ALA A 29 12.40 44.33 8.42
N ASP A 30 11.69 44.00 9.46
CA ASP A 30 11.72 44.76 10.72
C ASP A 30 11.07 43.95 11.86
N ALA A 31 11.76 43.83 12.98
CA ALA A 31 11.30 43.54 14.33
C ALA A 31 11.64 44.80 15.15
N PRO A 32 11.21 45.07 16.39
CA PRO A 32 10.82 44.17 17.47
C PRO A 32 9.65 44.73 18.33
N GLY A 33 9.22 43.90 19.32
CA GLY A 33 8.32 44.36 20.38
C GLY A 33 8.02 43.33 21.44
N MET A 34 8.87 43.33 22.48
CA MET A 34 8.65 42.62 23.73
C MET A 34 7.44 43.18 24.49
N THR A 35 6.67 42.35 25.17
CA THR A 35 6.28 42.52 26.57
C THR A 35 5.93 41.19 27.21
N GLU A 36 6.60 40.90 28.34
CA GLU A 36 6.32 39.89 29.33
C GLU A 36 4.97 40.19 30.00
N ASP A 37 4.18 39.20 30.36
CA ASP A 37 3.83 39.01 31.76
C ASP A 37 3.25 37.62 32.05
N ALA A 38 3.48 37.20 33.25
CA ALA A 38 3.47 35.88 33.80
C ALA A 38 2.08 35.42 34.28
N VAL A 39 2.04 34.12 34.62
CA VAL A 39 1.48 33.45 35.83
C VAL A 39 0.32 32.49 35.60
N VAL A 40 0.65 31.22 35.85
CA VAL A 40 0.13 30.19 36.77
C VAL A 40 -0.98 29.26 36.25
N SER A 41 -0.53 28.01 36.20
CA SER A 41 -1.01 26.88 36.97
C SER A 41 -2.14 26.03 36.39
N ASP A 42 -1.73 24.78 36.24
CA ASP A 42 -2.36 23.57 36.73
C ASP A 42 -3.27 22.82 35.74
N GLY A 43 -2.96 21.55 35.61
CA GLY A 43 -3.81 20.55 34.93
C GLY A 43 -3.12 19.75 33.84
N VAL A 44 -1.94 19.16 34.12
CA VAL A 44 -1.45 18.04 33.32
C VAL A 44 -2.20 16.79 33.73
N GLU A 45 -3.30 16.51 33.06
CA GLU A 45 -3.78 15.15 32.97
C GLU A 45 -2.92 14.43 31.92
N PRO A 46 -2.40 13.24 32.24
CA PRO A 46 -1.69 12.43 31.23
C PRO A 46 -2.70 11.86 30.26
N GLU A 47 -2.90 12.51 29.17
CA GLU A 47 -3.64 11.95 28.04
C GLU A 47 -2.91 10.70 27.54
N THR A 48 -3.41 9.63 28.00
CA THR A 48 -3.38 8.25 27.61
C THR A 48 -2.82 8.00 26.20
N GLN A 49 -1.57 7.56 26.15
CA GLN A 49 -0.96 6.96 24.94
C GLN A 49 -1.52 5.54 24.67
N ASN A 50 -2.66 5.18 25.26
CA ASN A 50 -3.23 3.83 25.19
C ASN A 50 -4.14 3.60 23.98
N GLY A 51 -4.55 4.66 23.26
CA GLY A 51 -5.45 4.54 22.10
C GLY A 51 -4.77 3.99 20.84
N LYS A 52 -3.48 4.31 20.65
CA LYS A 52 -2.77 3.95 19.40
C LYS A 52 -2.29 2.50 19.39
N GLU A 53 -1.90 1.97 20.55
CA GLU A 53 -1.49 0.57 20.70
C GLU A 53 -2.70 -0.36 20.62
N THR A 54 -3.82 0.02 21.22
CA THR A 54 -5.07 -0.76 21.22
C THR A 54 -5.72 -0.82 19.83
N GLU A 55 -5.65 0.26 19.03
CA GLU A 55 -6.12 0.27 17.64
C GLU A 55 -5.24 -0.61 16.73
N MET A 56 -3.92 -0.68 16.98
CA MET A 56 -3.01 -1.53 16.18
C MET A 56 -3.18 -3.01 16.51
N GLU A 57 -3.39 -3.39 17.76
CA GLU A 57 -3.69 -4.78 18.16
C GLU A 57 -5.00 -5.27 17.54
N ASN A 58 -5.99 -4.43 17.44
CA ASN A 58 -7.30 -4.77 16.86
C ASN A 58 -7.30 -4.85 15.32
N ARG A 59 -6.15 -4.58 14.67
CA ARG A 59 -5.98 -4.67 13.21
C ARG A 59 -5.10 -5.83 12.77
N THR A 60 -4.71 -6.69 13.69
CA THR A 60 -3.98 -7.91 13.38
C THR A 60 -4.94 -8.98 12.87
N ILE A 61 -4.54 -9.66 11.80
CA ILE A 61 -5.27 -10.76 11.21
C ILE A 61 -4.38 -12.00 11.06
N ASN A 62 -5.00 -13.17 11.03
CA ASN A 62 -4.37 -14.42 10.68
C ASN A 62 -4.59 -14.74 9.19
N ILE A 63 -3.56 -15.28 8.54
CA ILE A 63 -3.57 -15.72 7.15
C ILE A 63 -3.13 -17.19 7.14
N ILE A 64 -4.05 -18.09 6.81
CA ILE A 64 -3.84 -19.53 6.83
C ILE A 64 -3.68 -20.04 5.41
N ILE A 65 -2.57 -20.75 5.14
CA ILE A 65 -2.23 -21.32 3.84
C ILE A 65 -1.76 -22.77 4.09
N GLY A 66 -2.64 -23.73 3.86
CA GLY A 66 -2.37 -25.12 4.26
C GLY A 66 -2.09 -25.23 5.76
N ASP A 67 -0.89 -25.71 6.12
CA ASP A 67 -0.45 -25.85 7.51
C ASP A 67 0.31 -24.61 8.03
N VAL A 68 0.44 -23.55 7.21
CA VAL A 68 1.17 -22.33 7.57
C VAL A 68 0.19 -21.28 8.07
N ASN A 69 0.48 -20.70 9.24
CA ASN A 69 -0.20 -19.52 9.76
C ASN A 69 0.76 -18.32 9.74
N LEU A 70 0.33 -17.24 9.13
CA LEU A 70 1.00 -15.95 9.09
C LEU A 70 0.15 -14.92 9.82
N THR A 71 0.75 -13.87 10.32
CA THR A 71 0.06 -12.70 10.82
C THR A 71 0.30 -11.50 9.90
N ALA A 72 -0.69 -10.64 9.79
CA ALA A 72 -0.57 -9.39 9.07
C ALA A 72 -1.23 -8.26 9.86
N THR A 73 -0.70 -7.06 9.70
CA THR A 73 -1.29 -5.84 10.25
C THR A 73 -2.00 -5.10 9.12
N LEU A 74 -3.29 -4.79 9.31
CA LEU A 74 -4.08 -4.04 8.35
C LEU A 74 -3.85 -2.53 8.48
N GLU A 75 -3.93 -1.84 7.35
CA GLU A 75 -3.89 -0.37 7.29
C GLU A 75 -5.14 0.23 7.96
N ASN A 76 -5.02 1.46 8.46
CA ASN A 76 -6.14 2.22 8.99
C ASN A 76 -6.82 3.01 7.86
N ASN A 77 -7.66 2.32 7.08
CA ASN A 77 -8.44 2.91 6.00
C ASN A 77 -9.72 2.12 5.74
N GLU A 78 -10.69 2.75 5.07
CA GLU A 78 -12.01 2.21 4.77
C GLU A 78 -11.97 0.87 4.00
N SER A 79 -11.01 0.68 3.12
CA SER A 79 -10.85 -0.55 2.34
C SER A 79 -10.43 -1.72 3.23
N ALA A 80 -9.50 -1.49 4.16
CA ALA A 80 -9.03 -2.48 5.10
C ALA A 80 -10.10 -2.81 6.15
N ASP A 81 -10.91 -1.83 6.56
CA ASP A 81 -12.06 -2.05 7.45
C ASP A 81 -13.10 -2.94 6.76
N ALA A 82 -13.48 -2.62 5.52
CA ALA A 82 -14.40 -3.42 4.74
C ALA A 82 -13.87 -4.83 4.42
N PHE A 83 -12.54 -4.99 4.29
CA PHE A 83 -11.89 -6.29 4.16
C PHE A 83 -11.97 -7.09 5.47
N MET A 84 -11.73 -6.45 6.60
CA MET A 84 -11.85 -7.07 7.93
C MET A 84 -13.29 -7.54 8.22
N GLU A 85 -14.29 -6.77 7.83
CA GLU A 85 -15.71 -7.14 7.97
C GLU A 85 -16.11 -8.39 7.18
N MET A 86 -15.32 -8.78 6.17
CA MET A 86 -15.56 -10.02 5.41
C MET A 86 -15.07 -11.27 6.14
N MET A 87 -14.23 -11.12 7.15
CA MET A 87 -13.56 -12.26 7.79
C MET A 87 -14.50 -13.06 8.69
N PRO A 88 -14.37 -14.38 8.76
CA PRO A 88 -13.39 -15.16 7.99
C PRO A 88 -13.78 -15.31 6.52
N VAL A 89 -12.80 -15.17 5.63
CA VAL A 89 -12.99 -15.35 4.18
C VAL A 89 -11.89 -16.23 3.59
N THR A 90 -12.29 -17.18 2.77
CA THR A 90 -11.37 -18.07 2.04
C THR A 90 -11.36 -17.69 0.57
N VAL A 91 -10.17 -17.47 0.02
CA VAL A 91 -9.93 -16.99 -1.34
C VAL A 91 -9.04 -17.99 -2.09
N GLN A 92 -9.49 -18.40 -3.28
CA GLN A 92 -8.63 -19.11 -4.22
C GLN A 92 -7.74 -18.10 -4.93
N MET A 93 -6.44 -18.23 -4.78
CA MET A 93 -5.46 -17.32 -5.35
C MET A 93 -4.58 -18.04 -6.39
N SER A 94 -4.16 -17.30 -7.39
CA SER A 94 -3.28 -17.79 -8.45
C SER A 94 -2.02 -16.92 -8.54
N GLY A 95 -0.87 -17.57 -8.76
CA GLY A 95 0.40 -16.87 -8.96
C GLY A 95 0.40 -16.07 -10.25
N TYR A 96 0.83 -14.82 -10.19
CA TYR A 96 0.96 -13.94 -11.35
C TYR A 96 2.34 -13.26 -11.37
N GLY A 97 2.92 -13.13 -12.57
CA GLY A 97 4.20 -12.45 -12.80
C GLY A 97 5.42 -13.05 -12.09
N GLY A 98 5.27 -14.09 -11.24
CA GLY A 98 6.35 -14.67 -10.45
C GLY A 98 6.73 -13.83 -9.23
N PHE A 99 5.89 -12.88 -8.81
CA PHE A 99 6.11 -11.99 -7.67
C PHE A 99 4.87 -11.74 -6.80
N GLU A 100 3.68 -12.23 -7.18
CA GLU A 100 2.44 -12.02 -6.45
C GLU A 100 1.47 -13.20 -6.57
N GLN A 101 0.54 -13.28 -5.61
CA GLN A 101 -0.68 -14.10 -5.66
C GLN A 101 -1.88 -13.17 -5.76
N VAL A 102 -2.83 -13.50 -6.63
CA VAL A 102 -4.05 -12.71 -6.89
C VAL A 102 -5.28 -13.58 -6.72
N GLY A 103 -6.27 -13.09 -5.97
CA GLY A 103 -7.54 -13.80 -5.77
C GLY A 103 -8.73 -12.86 -5.70
N SER A 104 -9.87 -13.30 -6.25
CA SER A 104 -11.11 -12.51 -6.21
C SER A 104 -11.82 -12.64 -4.87
N LEU A 105 -12.24 -11.49 -4.31
CA LEU A 105 -13.04 -11.43 -3.09
C LEU A 105 -14.54 -11.74 -3.32
N GLY A 106 -14.97 -11.85 -4.58
CA GLY A 106 -16.36 -12.11 -4.94
C GLY A 106 -17.30 -10.91 -4.78
N LYS A 107 -16.83 -9.82 -4.19
CA LYS A 107 -17.53 -8.53 -4.09
C LYS A 107 -16.56 -7.36 -4.19
N SER A 108 -17.08 -6.19 -4.51
CA SER A 108 -16.30 -4.95 -4.51
C SER A 108 -16.25 -4.33 -3.11
N LEU A 109 -15.09 -3.81 -2.75
CA LEU A 109 -14.84 -3.03 -1.53
C LEU A 109 -14.62 -1.56 -1.90
N PRO A 110 -14.77 -0.62 -0.96
CA PRO A 110 -14.27 0.73 -1.10
C PRO A 110 -12.82 0.71 -1.54
N SER A 111 -12.42 1.59 -2.44
CA SER A 111 -11.05 1.67 -2.93
C SER A 111 -10.60 3.13 -3.11
N ASN A 112 -9.34 3.38 -2.82
CA ASN A 112 -8.66 4.66 -3.05
C ASN A 112 -7.33 4.38 -3.74
N ASP A 113 -7.43 3.93 -4.99
CA ASP A 113 -6.26 3.49 -5.76
C ASP A 113 -5.31 4.65 -6.03
N SER A 114 -4.06 4.44 -5.72
CA SER A 114 -2.97 5.37 -5.97
C SER A 114 -1.73 4.65 -6.51
N GLN A 115 -0.87 5.40 -7.21
CA GLN A 115 0.40 4.84 -7.67
C GLN A 115 1.20 4.33 -6.48
N THR A 116 1.35 3.04 -6.38
CA THR A 116 1.95 2.34 -5.24
C THR A 116 3.10 1.46 -5.73
N LYS A 117 4.27 1.62 -5.11
CA LYS A 117 5.36 0.66 -5.22
C LYS A 117 5.22 -0.34 -4.10
N THR A 118 5.03 -1.61 -4.44
CA THR A 118 4.88 -2.71 -3.49
C THR A 118 6.21 -3.40 -3.20
N SER A 119 6.26 -4.12 -2.10
CA SER A 119 7.35 -4.97 -1.65
C SER A 119 6.80 -6.32 -1.16
N ALA A 120 7.71 -7.27 -0.91
CA ALA A 120 7.31 -8.55 -0.33
C ALA A 120 6.66 -8.33 1.04
N GLY A 121 5.52 -8.96 1.28
CA GLY A 121 4.67 -8.80 2.46
C GLY A 121 3.49 -7.88 2.26
N ASP A 122 3.51 -6.99 1.28
CA ASP A 122 2.38 -6.08 1.03
C ASP A 122 1.14 -6.85 0.60
N ILE A 123 0.00 -6.44 1.16
CA ILE A 123 -1.35 -6.89 0.81
C ILE A 123 -2.09 -5.68 0.28
N VAL A 124 -2.64 -5.80 -0.92
CA VAL A 124 -3.35 -4.69 -1.56
C VAL A 124 -4.69 -5.13 -2.17
N LEU A 125 -5.57 -4.18 -2.36
CA LEU A 125 -6.78 -4.32 -3.18
C LEU A 125 -6.47 -3.84 -4.59
N TYR A 126 -6.88 -4.61 -5.56
CA TYR A 126 -6.77 -4.31 -6.99
C TYR A 126 -8.16 -4.34 -7.63
N ASN A 127 -8.46 -3.35 -8.46
CA ASN A 127 -9.76 -3.21 -9.14
C ASN A 127 -10.96 -3.35 -8.19
N SER A 128 -10.84 -2.88 -6.96
CA SER A 128 -11.86 -2.91 -5.91
C SER A 128 -12.34 -4.30 -5.47
N ASN A 129 -11.96 -5.40 -6.11
CA ASN A 129 -12.51 -6.73 -5.85
C ASN A 129 -11.50 -7.88 -5.79
N SER A 130 -10.23 -7.60 -5.94
CA SER A 130 -9.18 -8.62 -5.91
C SER A 130 -8.17 -8.31 -4.81
N VAL A 131 -7.93 -9.27 -3.92
CA VAL A 131 -6.82 -9.20 -2.98
C VAL A 131 -5.55 -9.71 -3.64
N VAL A 132 -4.45 -9.00 -3.42
CA VAL A 132 -3.12 -9.34 -3.95
C VAL A 132 -2.13 -9.42 -2.80
N MET A 133 -1.33 -10.50 -2.74
CA MET A 133 -0.27 -10.72 -1.76
C MET A 133 1.07 -10.79 -2.49
N PHE A 134 2.00 -9.93 -2.11
CA PHE A 134 3.30 -9.83 -2.76
C PHE A 134 4.39 -10.66 -2.06
N TYR A 135 5.18 -11.40 -2.83
CA TYR A 135 6.45 -11.98 -2.43
C TYR A 135 7.64 -11.44 -3.24
N GLY A 136 7.37 -10.49 -4.11
CA GLY A 136 8.32 -9.66 -4.85
C GLY A 136 7.87 -8.21 -4.84
N SER A 137 8.08 -7.50 -5.93
CA SER A 137 7.72 -6.07 -6.04
C SER A 137 7.07 -5.76 -7.37
N ASN A 138 6.16 -4.80 -7.36
CA ASN A 138 5.52 -4.21 -8.54
C ASN A 138 5.30 -2.70 -8.30
N SER A 139 4.90 -1.99 -9.36
CA SER A 139 4.50 -0.58 -9.24
C SER A 139 3.30 -0.34 -10.15
N TRP A 140 2.15 -0.14 -9.51
CA TRP A 140 0.86 0.03 -10.19
C TRP A 140 -0.10 0.83 -9.32
N SER A 141 -1.32 1.01 -9.79
CA SER A 141 -2.39 1.66 -9.02
C SER A 141 -3.08 0.62 -8.12
N TYR A 142 -2.93 0.78 -6.80
CA TYR A 142 -3.49 -0.11 -5.79
C TYR A 142 -4.03 0.68 -4.60
N THR A 143 -4.94 0.06 -3.86
CA THR A 143 -5.30 0.48 -2.50
C THR A 143 -4.61 -0.45 -1.49
N ARG A 144 -3.85 0.08 -0.52
CA ARG A 144 -3.19 -0.73 0.50
C ARG A 144 -4.23 -1.30 1.46
N LEU A 145 -4.09 -2.60 1.77
CA LEU A 145 -4.90 -3.27 2.79
C LEU A 145 -4.09 -3.59 4.04
N GLY A 146 -2.80 -3.91 3.90
CA GLY A 146 -1.96 -4.27 5.04
C GLY A 146 -0.59 -4.83 4.64
N HIS A 147 0.07 -5.44 5.63
CA HIS A 147 1.39 -6.04 5.46
C HIS A 147 1.57 -7.29 6.32
N ILE A 148 2.15 -8.35 5.76
CA ILE A 148 2.50 -9.59 6.46
C ILE A 148 3.70 -9.35 7.36
N ASN A 149 3.55 -9.70 8.63
CA ASN A 149 4.58 -9.48 9.64
C ASN A 149 5.67 -10.56 9.60
N ASP A 150 6.87 -10.20 10.01
CA ASP A 150 7.97 -11.10 10.39
C ASP A 150 8.36 -12.16 9.34
N LYS A 151 8.19 -11.84 8.04
CA LYS A 151 8.61 -12.73 6.95
C LYS A 151 9.47 -12.00 5.93
N SER A 152 10.57 -12.66 5.58
CA SER A 152 11.42 -12.22 4.48
C SER A 152 10.79 -12.54 3.12
N ALA A 153 11.20 -11.82 2.07
CA ALA A 153 10.78 -12.09 0.69
C ALA A 153 11.05 -13.55 0.25
N LYS A 154 12.14 -14.15 0.74
CA LYS A 154 12.50 -15.54 0.46
C LYS A 154 11.50 -16.53 1.08
N GLU A 155 11.12 -16.31 2.34
CA GLU A 155 10.13 -17.14 3.04
C GLU A 155 8.78 -17.00 2.41
N LEU A 156 8.34 -15.76 2.12
CA LEU A 156 7.06 -15.51 1.43
C LEU A 156 7.02 -16.19 0.06
N LYS A 157 8.09 -16.14 -0.70
CA LYS A 157 8.17 -16.85 -1.99
C LYS A 157 8.06 -18.36 -1.84
N GLN A 158 8.58 -18.94 -0.76
CA GLN A 158 8.45 -20.38 -0.49
C GLN A 158 7.02 -20.76 -0.06
N ILE A 159 6.36 -19.91 0.74
CA ILE A 159 5.01 -20.14 1.26
C ILE A 159 3.95 -19.90 0.18
N LEU A 160 4.01 -18.76 -0.48
CA LEU A 160 3.04 -18.35 -1.50
C LEU A 160 3.25 -19.08 -2.82
N GLY A 161 4.52 -19.37 -3.18
CA GLY A 161 4.83 -20.08 -4.42
C GLY A 161 4.34 -19.38 -5.68
N THR A 162 4.29 -20.14 -6.79
CA THR A 162 3.87 -19.62 -8.10
C THR A 162 2.61 -20.31 -8.65
N GLY A 163 2.08 -21.30 -7.91
CA GLY A 163 0.89 -22.06 -8.28
C GLY A 163 -0.40 -21.46 -7.71
N ASN A 164 -1.47 -22.24 -7.79
CA ASN A 164 -2.72 -21.90 -7.13
C ASN A 164 -2.65 -22.30 -5.66
N ILE A 165 -3.14 -21.44 -4.80
CA ILE A 165 -3.23 -21.68 -3.35
C ILE A 165 -4.60 -21.27 -2.83
N GLU A 166 -5.03 -21.91 -1.74
CA GLU A 166 -6.17 -21.46 -0.97
C GLU A 166 -5.68 -20.69 0.25
N VAL A 167 -6.24 -19.52 0.46
CA VAL A 167 -5.86 -18.61 1.56
C VAL A 167 -7.09 -18.27 2.36
N THR A 168 -7.05 -18.50 3.68
CA THR A 168 -8.10 -18.06 4.60
C THR A 168 -7.58 -16.88 5.42
N PHE A 169 -8.29 -15.78 5.37
CA PHE A 169 -8.09 -14.60 6.20
C PHE A 169 -9.10 -14.63 7.35
N SER A 170 -8.64 -14.42 8.59
CA SER A 170 -9.50 -14.34 9.77
C SER A 170 -9.02 -13.24 10.72
N ALA A 171 -9.96 -12.57 11.39
CA ALA A 171 -9.62 -11.67 12.49
C ALA A 171 -8.99 -12.48 13.64
N GLU A 172 -8.10 -11.84 14.39
CA GLU A 172 -7.47 -12.42 15.57
C GLU A 172 -8.42 -12.40 16.78
#